data_4729e77418d24aa909d0e228364aa9ab
#
_entry.id   4729e77418d24aa909d0e228364aa9ab
#
_cell.length_a   1.000
_cell.length_b   1.000
_cell.length_c   1.000
_cell.angle_alpha   90.00
_cell.angle_beta   90.00
_cell.angle_gamma   90.00
#
_symmetry.space_group_name_H-M   'P 1'
#
loop_
_entity.id
_entity.type
_entity.pdbx_description
1 polymer ?
#
loop_
_entity_poly.entity_id
_entity_poly.type
_entity_poly.pdbx_seq_one_letter_code
_entity_poly.pdbx_strand_id
1 'polypeptide(L)'
;PTAREVDIADLLCELVPSMEMVRLVSSGTEATMSAIRLARGYTGRDVLIKFEGCYHGHSDSLLVKAGSGALTFGNPSSSGVPADLAQHTMVLAYNDPQQLADAFAEHGAKIAAVIVEPVVGNMNLIVPTPEFLRAMRELTAKHGALLIFDEVMTGFRVDLKSAQGLFGITPDLSTFGKVVGGGMPLGAFGGKREIMEKIAPLGPVYQAGTLSGNPVAVAAGLATLALIQQPGFYEALTAKTKALCEGLVAAAKKHGVAFAAQNVGGMFGLYFAEKCPATYDEVLACDKEAFNQFFHAMLDAGHYFAPSAFEAGFVSAAHTDTDIAATVAAADAYFATLK
;
A
#
# COMPACT_ATOMS: atom_id res chain seq x y z
N PRO A 1 3.21 -4.71 -28.85
CA PRO A 1 3.66 -5.51 -27.70
C PRO A 1 4.78 -6.45 -28.06
N THR A 2 5.67 -6.71 -27.14
CA THR A 2 6.74 -7.69 -27.26
C THR A 2 6.32 -9.03 -26.64
N ALA A 3 7.02 -10.14 -26.94
CA ALA A 3 6.77 -11.42 -26.29
C ALA A 3 6.90 -11.32 -24.76
N ARG A 4 7.89 -10.54 -24.28
CA ARG A 4 8.12 -10.34 -22.84
C ARG A 4 6.97 -9.60 -22.13
N GLU A 5 6.27 -8.69 -22.82
CA GLU A 5 5.06 -8.06 -22.25
C GLU A 5 3.93 -9.08 -22.08
N VAL A 6 3.81 -10.05 -22.99
CA VAL A 6 2.85 -11.14 -22.85
C VAL A 6 3.25 -12.04 -21.67
N ASP A 7 4.53 -12.43 -21.59
CA ASP A 7 5.04 -13.28 -20.50
C ASP A 7 4.72 -12.69 -19.12
N ILE A 8 4.98 -11.39 -18.91
CA ILE A 8 4.73 -10.75 -17.61
C ILE A 8 3.23 -10.57 -17.35
N ALA A 9 2.43 -10.31 -18.38
CA ALA A 9 0.99 -10.18 -18.24
C ALA A 9 0.33 -11.50 -17.82
N ASP A 10 0.72 -12.59 -18.47
CA ASP A 10 0.25 -13.94 -18.13
C ASP A 10 0.68 -14.33 -16.72
N LEU A 11 1.93 -14.05 -16.34
CA LEU A 11 2.43 -14.33 -14.99
C LEU A 11 1.69 -13.52 -13.92
N LEU A 12 1.39 -12.25 -14.16
CA LEU A 12 0.60 -11.44 -13.22
C LEU A 12 -0.81 -11.99 -13.07
N CYS A 13 -1.46 -12.41 -14.15
CA CYS A 13 -2.77 -13.04 -14.11
C CYS A 13 -2.74 -14.42 -13.41
N GLU A 14 -1.63 -15.15 -13.44
CA GLU A 14 -1.46 -16.41 -12.72
C GLU A 14 -1.27 -16.18 -11.19
N LEU A 15 -0.43 -15.20 -10.82
CA LEU A 15 -0.03 -15.01 -9.43
C LEU A 15 -1.05 -14.23 -8.60
N VAL A 16 -1.79 -13.28 -9.21
CA VAL A 16 -2.66 -12.36 -8.50
C VAL A 16 -4.12 -12.81 -8.55
N PRO A 17 -4.75 -13.15 -7.42
CA PRO A 17 -6.09 -13.77 -7.38
C PRO A 17 -7.21 -12.99 -8.08
N SER A 18 -7.16 -11.65 -8.08
CA SER A 18 -8.19 -10.79 -8.70
C SER A 18 -7.96 -10.54 -10.19
N MET A 19 -6.82 -10.96 -10.77
CA MET A 19 -6.36 -10.45 -12.05
C MET A 19 -6.71 -11.40 -13.21
N GLU A 20 -7.81 -11.13 -13.91
CA GLU A 20 -8.18 -11.84 -15.13
C GLU A 20 -7.65 -11.15 -16.40
N MET A 21 -7.34 -9.85 -16.31
CA MET A 21 -6.75 -9.04 -17.36
C MET A 21 -5.91 -7.92 -16.74
N VAL A 22 -4.78 -7.58 -17.36
CA VAL A 22 -3.82 -6.60 -16.86
C VAL A 22 -3.42 -5.60 -17.94
N ARG A 23 -3.11 -4.37 -17.53
CA ARG A 23 -2.53 -3.32 -18.35
C ARG A 23 -1.27 -2.81 -17.68
N LEU A 24 -0.14 -2.81 -18.42
CA LEU A 24 1.12 -2.27 -17.93
C LEU A 24 1.13 -0.73 -18.04
N VAL A 25 1.79 -0.10 -17.08
CA VAL A 25 2.07 1.34 -17.01
C VAL A 25 3.48 1.54 -16.48
N SER A 26 3.94 2.79 -16.32
CA SER A 26 5.32 3.06 -15.90
C SER A 26 5.47 3.36 -14.41
N SER A 27 4.38 3.59 -13.68
CA SER A 27 4.41 3.95 -12.26
C SER A 27 3.14 3.52 -11.51
N GLY A 28 3.23 3.47 -10.17
CA GLY A 28 2.05 3.27 -9.32
C GLY A 28 1.02 4.40 -9.46
N THR A 29 1.46 5.64 -9.64
CA THR A 29 0.57 6.79 -9.89
C THR A 29 -0.25 6.61 -11.17
N GLU A 30 0.38 6.17 -12.27
CA GLU A 30 -0.35 5.86 -13.50
C GLU A 30 -1.32 4.69 -13.32
N ALA A 31 -0.94 3.66 -12.53
CA ALA A 31 -1.79 2.53 -12.22
C ALA A 31 -3.05 2.96 -11.46
N THR A 32 -2.91 3.70 -10.37
CA THR A 32 -4.03 4.17 -9.55
C THR A 32 -4.91 5.18 -10.29
N MET A 33 -4.30 6.15 -11.00
CA MET A 33 -5.01 7.11 -11.85
C MET A 33 -5.88 6.39 -12.91
N SER A 34 -5.33 5.35 -13.52
CA SER A 34 -6.03 4.58 -14.56
C SER A 34 -7.14 3.71 -13.95
N ALA A 35 -6.89 3.09 -12.80
CA ALA A 35 -7.88 2.26 -12.10
C ALA A 35 -9.09 3.09 -11.65
N ILE A 36 -8.91 4.28 -11.08
CA ILE A 36 -10.04 5.15 -10.69
C ILE A 36 -10.80 5.69 -11.90
N ARG A 37 -10.10 6.06 -13.00
CA ARG A 37 -10.78 6.46 -14.24
C ARG A 37 -11.61 5.31 -14.79
N LEU A 38 -11.07 4.09 -14.79
CA LEU A 38 -11.76 2.90 -15.22
C LEU A 38 -12.99 2.61 -14.34
N ALA A 39 -12.86 2.71 -13.02
CA ALA A 39 -13.95 2.52 -12.08
C ALA A 39 -15.12 3.51 -12.33
N ARG A 40 -14.79 4.79 -12.52
CA ARG A 40 -15.79 5.81 -12.91
C ARG A 40 -16.44 5.50 -14.26
N GLY A 41 -15.64 5.12 -15.26
CA GLY A 41 -16.14 4.78 -16.60
C GLY A 41 -16.99 3.51 -16.64
N TYR A 42 -16.71 2.53 -15.79
CA TYR A 42 -17.47 1.30 -15.67
C TYR A 42 -18.79 1.51 -14.93
N THR A 43 -18.77 2.21 -13.80
CA THR A 43 -19.95 2.41 -12.94
C THR A 43 -20.85 3.56 -13.40
N GLY A 44 -20.33 4.50 -14.20
CA GLY A 44 -21.02 5.75 -14.56
C GLY A 44 -21.18 6.70 -13.36
N ARG A 45 -20.35 6.58 -12.33
CA ARG A 45 -20.42 7.35 -11.07
C ARG A 45 -19.12 8.12 -10.86
N ASP A 46 -19.17 9.21 -10.05
CA ASP A 46 -18.04 10.13 -9.89
C ASP A 46 -17.31 10.01 -8.55
N VAL A 47 -18.00 9.61 -7.48
CA VAL A 47 -17.45 9.66 -6.12
C VAL A 47 -16.47 8.54 -5.86
N LEU A 48 -15.31 8.91 -5.32
CA LEU A 48 -14.28 7.99 -4.85
C LEU A 48 -14.19 8.08 -3.32
N ILE A 49 -14.06 6.95 -2.64
CA ILE A 49 -13.66 6.87 -1.24
C ILE A 49 -12.19 6.49 -1.15
N LYS A 50 -11.41 7.20 -0.34
CA LYS A 50 -10.06 6.84 0.14
C LYS A 50 -9.98 7.01 1.65
N PHE A 51 -8.86 6.62 2.25
CA PHE A 51 -8.68 6.69 3.71
C PHE A 51 -7.58 7.66 4.10
N GLU A 52 -7.71 8.29 5.28
CA GLU A 52 -6.68 9.16 5.85
C GLU A 52 -5.36 8.42 6.00
N GLY A 53 -4.26 9.14 5.80
CA GLY A 53 -2.91 8.59 5.88
C GLY A 53 -2.51 7.70 4.72
N CYS A 54 -3.46 7.20 3.90
CA CYS A 54 -3.15 6.43 2.68
C CYS A 54 -2.70 7.34 1.54
N TYR A 55 -1.69 6.86 0.79
CA TYR A 55 -1.18 7.52 -0.41
C TYR A 55 -1.34 6.63 -1.64
N HIS A 56 -1.90 7.19 -2.69
CA HIS A 56 -2.21 6.44 -3.93
C HIS A 56 -1.64 7.12 -5.18
N GLY A 57 -0.49 7.77 -5.06
CA GLY A 57 0.08 8.57 -6.14
C GLY A 57 -0.46 10.02 -6.17
N HIS A 58 0.01 10.80 -7.14
CA HIS A 58 -0.20 12.25 -7.17
C HIS A 58 -1.19 12.71 -8.25
N SER A 59 -2.14 11.86 -8.63
CA SER A 59 -3.31 12.30 -9.40
C SER A 59 -4.16 13.26 -8.56
N ASP A 60 -4.68 14.32 -9.17
CA ASP A 60 -5.42 15.39 -8.47
C ASP A 60 -6.58 14.86 -7.62
N SER A 61 -7.29 13.83 -8.11
CA SER A 61 -8.38 13.17 -7.37
C SER A 61 -7.91 12.46 -6.08
N LEU A 62 -6.62 12.21 -5.92
CA LEU A 62 -6.03 11.47 -4.80
C LEU A 62 -5.25 12.37 -3.84
N LEU A 63 -4.89 13.60 -4.27
CA LEU A 63 -4.28 14.63 -3.42
C LEU A 63 -5.36 15.40 -2.64
N VAL A 64 -6.10 14.65 -1.83
CA VAL A 64 -7.26 15.12 -1.07
C VAL A 64 -7.11 14.68 0.38
N LYS A 65 -7.41 15.57 1.33
CA LYS A 65 -7.47 15.32 2.78
C LYS A 65 -8.90 15.41 3.28
N ALA A 66 -9.16 14.88 4.47
CA ALA A 66 -10.47 14.95 5.11
C ALA A 66 -11.03 16.38 5.17
N GLY A 67 -12.35 16.50 5.02
CA GLY A 67 -13.08 17.74 5.26
C GLY A 67 -13.29 18.02 6.76
N SER A 68 -13.99 19.08 7.07
CA SER A 68 -14.24 19.51 8.46
C SER A 68 -15.30 18.69 9.22
N GLY A 69 -15.94 17.73 8.59
CA GLY A 69 -16.96 16.86 9.19
C GLY A 69 -16.77 15.40 8.80
N ALA A 70 -17.34 14.48 9.57
CA ALA A 70 -17.08 13.05 9.49
C ALA A 70 -17.41 12.39 8.12
N LEU A 71 -18.37 12.93 7.36
CA LEU A 71 -18.79 12.43 6.04
C LEU A 71 -18.73 13.52 4.96
N THR A 72 -17.91 14.55 5.15
CA THR A 72 -17.78 15.62 4.16
C THR A 72 -16.81 15.25 3.06
N PHE A 73 -17.06 15.75 1.85
CA PHE A 73 -16.12 15.66 0.76
C PHE A 73 -14.82 16.39 1.09
N GLY A 74 -13.71 15.86 0.57
CA GLY A 74 -12.39 16.32 0.95
C GLY A 74 -12.00 17.68 0.38
N ASN A 75 -10.93 18.21 0.95
CA ASN A 75 -10.28 19.44 0.49
C ASN A 75 -8.95 19.10 -0.19
N PRO A 76 -8.45 19.92 -1.13
CA PRO A 76 -7.12 19.74 -1.69
C PRO A 76 -6.04 19.62 -0.60
N SER A 77 -5.16 18.63 -0.71
CA SER A 77 -3.99 18.47 0.17
C SER A 77 -2.70 19.04 -0.45
N SER A 78 -2.75 19.48 -1.69
CA SER A 78 -1.64 20.10 -2.41
C SER A 78 -2.07 21.39 -3.09
N SER A 79 -1.18 22.37 -3.12
CA SER A 79 -1.34 23.54 -4.00
C SER A 79 -1.41 23.08 -5.46
N GLY A 80 -2.24 23.74 -6.26
CA GLY A 80 -2.45 23.41 -7.66
C GLY A 80 -3.58 22.41 -7.95
N VAL A 81 -4.12 21.74 -6.94
CA VAL A 81 -5.33 20.90 -7.10
C VAL A 81 -6.58 21.76 -7.00
N PRO A 82 -7.41 21.84 -8.07
CA PRO A 82 -8.66 22.58 -8.03
C PRO A 82 -9.66 21.98 -7.02
N ALA A 83 -10.38 22.84 -6.29
CA ALA A 83 -11.40 22.42 -5.34
C ALA A 83 -12.50 21.55 -5.99
N ASP A 84 -12.88 21.87 -7.22
CA ASP A 84 -13.88 21.15 -7.99
C ASP A 84 -13.50 19.67 -8.26
N LEU A 85 -12.21 19.35 -8.31
CA LEU A 85 -11.75 17.96 -8.42
C LEU A 85 -11.77 17.24 -7.08
N ALA A 86 -11.40 17.95 -6.01
CA ALA A 86 -11.37 17.37 -4.66
C ALA A 86 -12.78 17.01 -4.13
N GLN A 87 -13.83 17.72 -4.57
CA GLN A 87 -15.22 17.48 -4.17
C GLN A 87 -15.78 16.10 -4.59
N HIS A 88 -15.10 15.37 -5.48
CA HIS A 88 -15.48 14.01 -5.88
C HIS A 88 -14.77 12.93 -5.08
N THR A 89 -13.98 13.29 -4.08
CA THR A 89 -13.26 12.34 -3.23
C THR A 89 -13.65 12.53 -1.77
N MET A 90 -14.16 11.47 -1.17
CA MET A 90 -14.46 11.38 0.25
C MET A 90 -13.28 10.71 0.95
N VAL A 91 -12.85 11.27 2.08
CA VAL A 91 -11.75 10.72 2.89
C VAL A 91 -12.30 10.28 4.23
N LEU A 92 -12.16 8.99 4.54
CA LEU A 92 -12.67 8.35 5.75
C LEU A 92 -11.52 7.87 6.64
N ALA A 93 -11.82 7.60 7.91
CA ALA A 93 -10.86 7.01 8.83
C ALA A 93 -10.56 5.55 8.44
N TYR A 94 -9.28 5.17 8.49
CA TYR A 94 -8.85 3.78 8.29
C TYR A 94 -9.22 2.93 9.52
N ASN A 95 -9.64 1.69 9.31
CA ASN A 95 -10.13 0.79 10.35
C ASN A 95 -11.43 1.22 11.03
N ASP A 96 -12.23 2.09 10.39
CA ASP A 96 -13.57 2.45 10.86
C ASP A 96 -14.66 1.88 9.90
N PRO A 97 -15.13 0.64 10.14
CA PRO A 97 -16.18 0.04 9.32
C PRO A 97 -17.55 0.73 9.48
N GLN A 98 -17.81 1.41 10.62
CA GLN A 98 -19.07 2.13 10.83
C GLN A 98 -19.13 3.39 9.97
N GLN A 99 -18.06 4.21 9.96
CA GLN A 99 -17.99 5.40 9.11
C GLN A 99 -18.14 5.03 7.62
N LEU A 100 -17.53 3.90 7.22
CA LEU A 100 -17.71 3.40 5.85
C LEU A 100 -19.16 3.01 5.57
N ALA A 101 -19.84 2.33 6.48
CA ALA A 101 -21.24 1.96 6.33
C ALA A 101 -22.16 3.18 6.24
N ASP A 102 -21.92 4.21 7.05
CA ASP A 102 -22.68 5.47 7.03
C ASP A 102 -22.47 6.21 5.70
N ALA A 103 -21.25 6.25 5.17
CA ALA A 103 -20.96 6.82 3.86
C ALA A 103 -21.69 6.11 2.72
N PHE A 104 -21.77 4.79 2.76
CA PHE A 104 -22.55 4.03 1.79
C PHE A 104 -24.06 4.19 1.95
N ALA A 105 -24.55 4.34 3.18
CA ALA A 105 -25.98 4.59 3.44
C ALA A 105 -26.41 5.94 2.85
N GLU A 106 -25.58 6.98 2.95
CA GLU A 106 -25.90 8.32 2.48
C GLU A 106 -25.61 8.52 0.98
N HIS A 107 -24.47 7.97 0.49
CA HIS A 107 -23.95 8.29 -0.84
C HIS A 107 -23.78 7.07 -1.76
N GLY A 108 -24.18 5.88 -1.36
CA GLY A 108 -23.90 4.62 -2.06
C GLY A 108 -24.21 4.61 -3.57
N ALA A 109 -25.29 5.30 -4.00
CA ALA A 109 -25.65 5.41 -5.40
C ALA A 109 -24.68 6.27 -6.25
N LYS A 110 -23.84 7.09 -5.62
CA LYS A 110 -22.88 7.98 -6.28
C LYS A 110 -21.44 7.46 -6.23
N ILE A 111 -21.17 6.49 -5.35
CA ILE A 111 -19.82 5.95 -5.13
C ILE A 111 -19.45 5.03 -6.29
N ALA A 112 -18.39 5.41 -7.03
CA ALA A 112 -17.79 4.61 -8.09
C ALA A 112 -16.89 3.52 -7.52
N ALA A 113 -16.04 3.88 -6.57
CA ALA A 113 -15.07 2.96 -5.98
C ALA A 113 -14.61 3.37 -4.58
N VAL A 114 -14.11 2.37 -3.85
CA VAL A 114 -13.27 2.52 -2.66
C VAL A 114 -11.86 2.10 -3.06
N ILE A 115 -10.85 2.98 -2.84
CA ILE A 115 -9.44 2.66 -3.00
C ILE A 115 -8.77 2.60 -1.63
N VAL A 116 -7.96 1.57 -1.39
CA VAL A 116 -7.33 1.32 -0.10
C VAL A 116 -5.95 0.67 -0.26
N GLU A 117 -4.99 1.06 0.57
CA GLU A 117 -3.80 0.24 0.82
C GLU A 117 -4.23 -0.92 1.75
N PRO A 118 -4.19 -2.18 1.30
CA PRO A 118 -4.67 -3.32 2.14
C PRO A 118 -3.81 -3.56 3.38
N VAL A 119 -2.55 -3.14 3.38
CA VAL A 119 -1.72 -2.82 4.55
C VAL A 119 -1.14 -1.45 4.28
N VAL A 120 -1.37 -0.51 5.17
CA VAL A 120 -0.90 0.85 4.97
C VAL A 120 0.61 0.93 5.21
N GLY A 121 1.31 1.66 4.34
CA GLY A 121 2.74 1.93 4.47
C GLY A 121 3.11 3.41 4.40
N ASN A 122 2.13 4.30 4.23
CA ASN A 122 2.32 5.74 4.09
C ASN A 122 1.90 6.54 5.35
N MET A 123 1.40 5.87 6.37
CA MET A 123 1.23 6.40 7.73
C MET A 123 1.91 5.44 8.74
N ASN A 124 3.18 5.08 8.47
CA ASN A 124 3.86 3.94 9.08
C ASN A 124 3.16 2.63 8.65
N LEU A 125 3.29 1.53 9.39
CA LEU A 125 2.63 0.26 9.07
C LEU A 125 1.33 0.13 9.88
N ILE A 126 0.18 0.18 9.22
CA ILE A 126 -1.11 -0.11 9.86
C ILE A 126 -1.72 -1.35 9.21
N VAL A 127 -2.04 -2.32 10.07
CA VAL A 127 -2.67 -3.57 9.64
C VAL A 127 -4.19 -3.38 9.67
N PRO A 128 -4.92 -3.76 8.60
CA PRO A 128 -6.37 -3.66 8.58
C PRO A 128 -7.01 -4.65 9.57
N THR A 129 -8.12 -4.25 10.17
CA THR A 129 -8.94 -5.21 10.92
C THR A 129 -9.73 -6.11 9.95
N PRO A 130 -9.98 -7.38 10.30
CA PRO A 130 -10.78 -8.28 9.48
C PRO A 130 -12.19 -7.73 9.21
N GLU A 131 -12.77 -7.04 10.18
CA GLU A 131 -14.09 -6.39 10.08
C GLU A 131 -14.09 -5.30 9.03
N PHE A 132 -13.07 -4.46 9.00
CA PHE A 132 -12.91 -3.37 8.03
C PHE A 132 -12.77 -3.90 6.59
N LEU A 133 -11.93 -4.93 6.40
CA LEU A 133 -11.77 -5.58 5.08
C LEU A 133 -13.09 -6.20 4.58
N ARG A 134 -13.80 -6.91 5.46
CA ARG A 134 -15.11 -7.49 5.10
C ARG A 134 -16.13 -6.41 4.76
N ALA A 135 -16.23 -5.36 5.59
CA ALA A 135 -17.16 -4.25 5.35
C ALA A 135 -16.90 -3.58 3.99
N MET A 136 -15.64 -3.32 3.61
CA MET A 136 -15.31 -2.78 2.28
C MET A 136 -15.80 -3.69 1.16
N ARG A 137 -15.52 -5.01 1.26
CA ARG A 137 -15.94 -5.96 0.20
C ARG A 137 -17.46 -6.09 0.09
N GLU A 138 -18.15 -6.20 1.21
CA GLU A 138 -19.59 -6.38 1.26
C GLU A 138 -20.34 -5.12 0.82
N LEU A 139 -19.95 -3.94 1.31
CA LEU A 139 -20.60 -2.68 0.98
C LEU A 139 -20.39 -2.31 -0.49
N THR A 140 -19.16 -2.46 -1.02
CA THR A 140 -18.92 -2.22 -2.45
C THR A 140 -19.75 -3.14 -3.32
N ALA A 141 -19.78 -4.44 -3.03
CA ALA A 141 -20.61 -5.40 -3.77
C ALA A 141 -22.10 -5.07 -3.69
N LYS A 142 -22.61 -4.77 -2.49
CA LYS A 142 -24.03 -4.45 -2.26
C LYS A 142 -24.49 -3.23 -3.05
N HIS A 143 -23.65 -2.21 -3.16
CA HIS A 143 -23.99 -0.94 -3.79
C HIS A 143 -23.54 -0.85 -5.26
N GLY A 144 -22.92 -1.89 -5.80
CA GLY A 144 -22.38 -1.90 -7.17
C GLY A 144 -21.24 -0.88 -7.38
N ALA A 145 -20.51 -0.56 -6.33
CA ALA A 145 -19.24 0.17 -6.37
C ALA A 145 -18.09 -0.82 -6.52
N LEU A 146 -16.92 -0.37 -6.97
CA LEU A 146 -15.75 -1.23 -7.10
C LEU A 146 -14.84 -1.12 -5.88
N LEU A 147 -14.25 -2.24 -5.47
CA LEU A 147 -13.13 -2.27 -4.51
C LEU A 147 -11.82 -2.30 -5.28
N ILE A 148 -10.95 -1.31 -5.03
CA ILE A 148 -9.61 -1.21 -5.60
C ILE A 148 -8.59 -1.42 -4.49
N PHE A 149 -7.80 -2.49 -4.57
CA PHE A 149 -6.63 -2.65 -3.71
C PHE A 149 -5.43 -1.98 -4.35
N ASP A 150 -4.89 -0.98 -3.67
CA ASP A 150 -3.60 -0.40 -4.01
C ASP A 150 -2.50 -1.29 -3.42
N GLU A 151 -2.05 -2.23 -4.24
CA GLU A 151 -0.95 -3.15 -3.94
C GLU A 151 0.41 -2.61 -4.42
N VAL A 152 0.52 -1.32 -4.70
CA VAL A 152 1.80 -0.70 -5.14
C VAL A 152 2.90 -0.92 -4.10
N MET A 153 2.57 -0.93 -2.81
CA MET A 153 3.53 -1.21 -1.75
C MET A 153 3.51 -2.69 -1.31
N THR A 154 2.34 -3.27 -1.14
CA THR A 154 2.14 -4.63 -0.63
C THR A 154 2.35 -5.72 -1.67
N GLY A 155 2.08 -5.42 -2.94
CA GLY A 155 2.16 -6.38 -4.04
C GLY A 155 3.54 -7.03 -4.14
N PHE A 156 3.57 -8.36 -4.06
CA PHE A 156 4.79 -9.19 -4.07
C PHE A 156 5.81 -8.84 -2.97
N ARG A 157 5.42 -8.05 -1.98
CA ARG A 157 6.25 -7.69 -0.82
C ARG A 157 5.85 -8.43 0.44
N VAL A 158 4.55 -8.58 0.66
CA VAL A 158 4.02 -9.22 1.86
C VAL A 158 3.77 -10.71 1.67
N ASP A 159 3.43 -11.13 0.46
CA ASP A 159 3.16 -12.50 0.04
C ASP A 159 3.26 -12.63 -1.48
N LEU A 160 3.43 -13.85 -2.00
CA LEU A 160 3.45 -14.12 -3.45
C LEU A 160 2.12 -13.75 -4.12
N LYS A 161 1.01 -13.96 -3.44
CA LYS A 161 -0.33 -13.58 -3.89
C LYS A 161 -0.75 -12.19 -3.40
N SER A 162 0.24 -11.39 -2.97
CA SER A 162 0.03 -10.03 -2.46
C SER A 162 -0.85 -9.98 -1.21
N ALA A 163 -1.28 -8.81 -0.74
CA ALA A 163 -2.12 -8.71 0.45
C ALA A 163 -3.51 -9.34 0.25
N GLN A 164 -4.05 -9.31 -0.96
CA GLN A 164 -5.32 -9.95 -1.28
C GLN A 164 -5.30 -11.46 -1.03
N GLY A 165 -4.20 -12.14 -1.34
CA GLY A 165 -4.01 -13.55 -1.03
C GLY A 165 -3.83 -13.79 0.46
N LEU A 166 -3.07 -12.93 1.13
CA LEU A 166 -2.80 -13.01 2.57
C LEU A 166 -4.10 -12.89 3.40
N PHE A 167 -4.99 -11.97 3.03
CA PHE A 167 -6.24 -11.72 3.77
C PHE A 167 -7.46 -12.46 3.21
N GLY A 168 -7.35 -13.12 2.06
CA GLY A 168 -8.47 -13.82 1.43
C GLY A 168 -9.60 -12.89 0.95
N ILE A 169 -9.26 -11.65 0.60
CA ILE A 169 -10.19 -10.66 0.04
C ILE A 169 -9.84 -10.41 -1.43
N THR A 170 -10.77 -10.67 -2.32
CA THR A 170 -10.59 -10.42 -3.76
C THR A 170 -11.21 -9.07 -4.15
N PRO A 171 -10.40 -8.04 -4.49
CA PRO A 171 -10.90 -6.78 -5.00
C PRO A 171 -11.42 -6.92 -6.44
N ASP A 172 -12.07 -5.87 -6.94
CA ASP A 172 -12.51 -5.81 -8.35
C ASP A 172 -11.38 -5.35 -9.28
N LEU A 173 -10.51 -4.47 -8.77
CA LEU A 173 -9.29 -3.98 -9.41
C LEU A 173 -8.12 -3.98 -8.43
N SER A 174 -6.93 -4.17 -8.94
CA SER A 174 -5.66 -4.06 -8.19
C SER A 174 -4.64 -3.22 -8.94
N THR A 175 -3.83 -2.45 -8.21
CA THR A 175 -2.74 -1.65 -8.78
C THR A 175 -1.40 -2.10 -8.23
N PHE A 176 -0.37 -2.13 -9.07
CA PHE A 176 0.97 -2.60 -8.76
C PHE A 176 2.03 -1.60 -9.20
N GLY A 177 3.16 -1.63 -8.52
CA GLY A 177 4.37 -0.86 -8.81
C GLY A 177 5.53 -1.42 -7.99
N LYS A 178 6.56 -0.63 -7.77
CA LYS A 178 7.72 -0.98 -6.91
C LYS A 178 8.28 -2.38 -7.22
N VAL A 179 7.96 -3.39 -6.40
CA VAL A 179 8.52 -4.76 -6.51
C VAL A 179 8.30 -5.38 -7.89
N VAL A 180 7.12 -5.20 -8.49
CA VAL A 180 6.80 -5.74 -9.82
C VAL A 180 7.76 -5.26 -10.91
N GLY A 181 8.38 -4.10 -10.72
CA GLY A 181 9.34 -3.52 -11.66
C GLY A 181 10.80 -3.97 -11.43
N GLY A 182 11.10 -4.66 -10.32
CA GLY A 182 12.47 -5.11 -10.03
C GLY A 182 13.50 -3.98 -9.99
N GLY A 183 13.11 -2.80 -9.50
CA GLY A 183 13.93 -1.58 -9.45
C GLY A 183 13.82 -0.68 -10.69
N MET A 184 13.10 -1.11 -11.74
CA MET A 184 12.85 -0.32 -12.95
C MET A 184 11.44 0.28 -12.94
N PRO A 185 11.18 1.33 -13.76
CA PRO A 185 9.89 2.00 -13.83
C PRO A 185 8.85 1.10 -14.55
N LEU A 186 8.18 0.27 -13.78
CA LEU A 186 7.06 -0.57 -14.19
C LEU A 186 5.96 -0.48 -13.13
N GLY A 187 4.75 -0.31 -13.58
CA GLY A 187 3.52 -0.48 -12.83
C GLY A 187 2.52 -1.30 -13.65
N ALA A 188 1.46 -1.70 -13.00
CA ALA A 188 0.36 -2.42 -13.65
C ALA A 188 -0.96 -2.12 -12.92
N PHE A 189 -2.06 -2.20 -13.62
CA PHE A 189 -3.39 -2.30 -13.03
C PHE A 189 -4.20 -3.34 -13.79
N GLY A 190 -5.07 -4.02 -13.07
CA GLY A 190 -5.86 -5.10 -13.64
C GLY A 190 -6.95 -5.56 -12.70
N GLY A 191 -7.72 -6.54 -13.12
CA GLY A 191 -8.80 -7.11 -12.34
C GLY A 191 -9.75 -7.92 -13.22
N LYS A 192 -11.04 -7.88 -12.88
CA LYS A 192 -12.08 -8.60 -13.61
C LYS A 192 -12.11 -8.20 -15.09
N ARG A 193 -12.20 -9.19 -15.95
CA ARG A 193 -12.21 -9.01 -17.41
C ARG A 193 -13.31 -8.04 -17.88
N GLU A 194 -14.53 -8.18 -17.36
CA GLU A 194 -15.66 -7.33 -17.73
C GLU A 194 -15.45 -5.84 -17.44
N ILE A 195 -14.62 -5.53 -16.42
CA ILE A 195 -14.23 -4.16 -16.07
C ILE A 195 -13.10 -3.70 -16.99
N MET A 196 -12.06 -4.52 -17.15
CA MET A 196 -10.88 -4.20 -17.94
C MET A 196 -11.18 -4.02 -19.43
N GLU A 197 -12.18 -4.71 -19.97
CA GLU A 197 -12.65 -4.56 -21.35
C GLU A 197 -13.28 -3.17 -21.64
N LYS A 198 -13.54 -2.35 -20.60
CA LYS A 198 -13.93 -0.95 -20.82
C LYS A 198 -12.77 -0.04 -21.23
N ILE A 199 -11.54 -0.54 -21.20
CA ILE A 199 -10.37 0.22 -21.66
C ILE A 199 -10.26 0.16 -23.20
N ALA A 200 -9.92 1.30 -23.81
CA ALA A 200 -9.65 1.39 -25.24
C ALA A 200 -8.53 0.40 -25.67
N PRO A 201 -8.64 -0.28 -26.83
CA PRO A 201 -9.63 -0.08 -27.88
C PRO A 201 -10.94 -0.87 -27.70
N LEU A 202 -11.07 -1.73 -26.68
CA LEU A 202 -12.26 -2.55 -26.46
C LEU A 202 -13.43 -1.74 -25.91
N GLY A 203 -13.17 -0.69 -25.13
CA GLY A 203 -14.16 0.17 -24.53
C GLY A 203 -13.80 1.67 -24.63
N PRO A 204 -14.63 2.54 -24.01
CA PRO A 204 -14.48 3.99 -24.17
C PRO A 204 -13.46 4.65 -23.22
N VAL A 205 -12.92 3.91 -22.23
CA VAL A 205 -12.00 4.47 -21.24
C VAL A 205 -10.59 4.56 -21.82
N TYR A 206 -10.03 5.75 -21.89
CA TYR A 206 -8.72 5.97 -22.50
C TYR A 206 -7.58 5.81 -21.47
N GLN A 207 -6.56 5.05 -21.86
CA GLN A 207 -5.26 4.93 -21.20
C GLN A 207 -4.18 4.66 -22.25
N ALA A 208 -3.08 5.38 -22.19
CA ALA A 208 -1.91 5.17 -23.04
C ALA A 208 -0.64 5.62 -22.32
N GLY A 209 0.48 4.99 -22.65
CA GLY A 209 1.82 5.35 -22.17
C GLY A 209 2.87 4.77 -23.13
N THR A 210 3.66 5.63 -23.76
CA THR A 210 4.62 5.22 -24.80
C THR A 210 5.63 4.20 -24.32
N LEU A 211 6.12 4.35 -23.09
CA LEU A 211 7.12 3.47 -22.49
C LEU A 211 6.52 2.44 -21.51
N SER A 212 5.21 2.36 -21.43
CA SER A 212 4.54 1.32 -20.63
C SER A 212 4.89 -0.07 -21.19
N GLY A 213 5.39 -0.97 -20.34
CA GLY A 213 5.82 -2.29 -20.76
C GLY A 213 7.15 -2.28 -21.57
N ASN A 214 8.00 -1.26 -21.38
CA ASN A 214 9.30 -1.24 -22.06
C ASN A 214 10.14 -2.47 -21.70
N PRO A 215 10.95 -3.01 -22.66
CA PRO A 215 11.60 -4.31 -22.49
C PRO A 215 12.61 -4.37 -21.36
N VAL A 216 13.22 -3.24 -20.97
CA VAL A 216 14.19 -3.21 -19.86
C VAL A 216 13.46 -3.40 -18.52
N ALA A 217 12.40 -2.64 -18.28
CA ALA A 217 11.61 -2.75 -17.05
C ALA A 217 10.89 -4.11 -16.96
N VAL A 218 10.36 -4.61 -18.07
CA VAL A 218 9.72 -5.94 -18.11
C VAL A 218 10.73 -7.05 -17.81
N ALA A 219 11.95 -6.98 -18.36
CA ALA A 219 13.00 -7.98 -18.07
C ALA A 219 13.40 -7.99 -16.58
N ALA A 220 13.54 -6.80 -15.97
CA ALA A 220 13.83 -6.69 -14.53
C ALA A 220 12.67 -7.23 -13.68
N GLY A 221 11.42 -6.89 -14.04
CA GLY A 221 10.22 -7.41 -13.38
C GLY A 221 10.14 -8.94 -13.44
N LEU A 222 10.29 -9.54 -14.61
CA LEU A 222 10.28 -10.99 -14.79
C LEU A 222 11.39 -11.68 -13.98
N ALA A 223 12.61 -11.12 -13.96
CA ALA A 223 13.70 -11.65 -13.15
C ALA A 223 13.39 -11.63 -11.65
N THR A 224 12.81 -10.52 -11.15
CA THR A 224 12.39 -10.40 -9.77
C THR A 224 11.26 -11.38 -9.44
N LEU A 225 10.23 -11.46 -10.28
CA LEU A 225 9.12 -12.39 -10.07
C LEU A 225 9.59 -13.85 -10.09
N ALA A 226 10.59 -14.21 -10.90
CA ALA A 226 11.18 -15.56 -10.88
C ALA A 226 11.91 -15.87 -9.55
N LEU A 227 12.59 -14.88 -8.96
CA LEU A 227 13.28 -15.04 -7.68
C LEU A 227 12.31 -15.23 -6.50
N ILE A 228 11.27 -14.42 -6.44
CA ILE A 228 10.32 -14.44 -5.32
C ILE A 228 9.38 -15.66 -5.32
N GLN A 229 9.28 -16.38 -6.43
CA GLN A 229 8.53 -17.64 -6.54
C GLN A 229 9.30 -18.85 -5.99
N GLN A 230 10.56 -18.70 -5.59
CA GLN A 230 11.33 -19.81 -5.03
C GLN A 230 10.69 -20.29 -3.72
N PRO A 231 10.58 -21.63 -3.54
CA PRO A 231 10.03 -22.19 -2.31
C PRO A 231 10.74 -21.64 -1.05
N GLY A 232 9.98 -21.25 -0.02
CA GLY A 232 10.52 -20.74 1.23
C GLY A 232 10.93 -19.26 1.20
N PHE A 233 10.78 -18.55 0.07
CA PHE A 233 11.20 -17.15 -0.05
C PHE A 233 10.48 -16.24 0.96
N TYR A 234 9.15 -16.29 1.00
CA TYR A 234 8.34 -15.43 1.89
C TYR A 234 8.42 -15.85 3.34
N GLU A 235 8.55 -17.13 3.64
CA GLU A 235 8.77 -17.64 4.98
C GLU A 235 10.10 -17.10 5.55
N ALA A 236 11.17 -17.16 4.78
CA ALA A 236 12.48 -16.65 5.18
C ALA A 236 12.48 -15.11 5.33
N LEU A 237 11.85 -14.40 4.39
CA LEU A 237 11.73 -12.94 4.45
C LEU A 237 10.93 -12.48 5.68
N THR A 238 9.79 -13.13 5.93
CA THR A 238 8.92 -12.83 7.07
C THR A 238 9.62 -13.13 8.41
N ALA A 239 10.31 -14.28 8.51
CA ALA A 239 11.05 -14.64 9.71
C ALA A 239 12.16 -13.62 10.02
N LYS A 240 12.90 -13.17 9.02
CA LYS A 240 13.96 -12.16 9.14
C LYS A 240 13.39 -10.81 9.59
N THR A 241 12.29 -10.36 8.98
CA THR A 241 11.62 -9.11 9.36
C THR A 241 11.09 -9.17 10.80
N LYS A 242 10.50 -10.30 11.17
CA LYS A 242 10.01 -10.55 12.52
C LYS A 242 11.15 -10.52 13.55
N ALA A 243 12.29 -11.16 13.24
CA ALA A 243 13.48 -11.15 14.12
C ALA A 243 14.00 -9.72 14.37
N LEU A 244 13.99 -8.86 13.34
CA LEU A 244 14.31 -7.44 13.52
C LEU A 244 13.34 -6.76 14.49
N CYS A 245 12.04 -6.87 14.27
CA CYS A 245 11.02 -6.23 15.10
C CYS A 245 11.08 -6.72 16.56
N GLU A 246 11.13 -8.02 16.76
CA GLU A 246 11.21 -8.62 18.12
C GLU A 246 12.51 -8.23 18.85
N GLY A 247 13.63 -8.17 18.11
CA GLY A 247 14.92 -7.75 18.66
C GLY A 247 14.91 -6.28 19.11
N LEU A 248 14.35 -5.37 18.28
CA LEU A 248 14.22 -3.95 18.62
C LEU A 248 13.31 -3.73 19.83
N VAL A 249 12.15 -4.42 19.88
CA VAL A 249 11.23 -4.35 21.04
C VAL A 249 11.89 -4.87 22.31
N ALA A 250 12.61 -5.99 22.23
CA ALA A 250 13.32 -6.55 23.37
C ALA A 250 14.42 -5.61 23.88
N ALA A 251 15.18 -4.99 22.98
CA ALA A 251 16.20 -4.01 23.32
C ALA A 251 15.58 -2.78 24.01
N ALA A 252 14.51 -2.21 23.47
CA ALA A 252 13.81 -1.07 24.08
C ALA A 252 13.25 -1.41 25.47
N LYS A 253 12.59 -2.58 25.61
CA LYS A 253 12.05 -3.05 26.88
C LYS A 253 13.13 -3.23 27.96
N LYS A 254 14.30 -3.73 27.61
CA LYS A 254 15.47 -3.88 28.51
C LYS A 254 15.88 -2.55 29.15
N HIS A 255 15.69 -1.46 28.46
CA HIS A 255 16.05 -0.10 28.88
C HIS A 255 14.85 0.74 29.36
N GLY A 256 13.65 0.17 29.41
CA GLY A 256 12.44 0.87 29.88
C GLY A 256 11.92 1.92 28.90
N VAL A 257 12.23 1.79 27.60
CA VAL A 257 11.77 2.69 26.55
C VAL A 257 10.43 2.22 26.01
N ALA A 258 9.44 3.11 25.93
CA ALA A 258 8.16 2.85 25.28
C ALA A 258 8.37 2.74 23.76
N PHE A 259 8.36 1.50 23.27
CA PHE A 259 8.62 1.19 21.86
C PHE A 259 7.86 -0.05 21.43
N ALA A 260 7.18 0.05 20.30
CA ALA A 260 6.48 -1.06 19.68
C ALA A 260 6.91 -1.23 18.22
N ALA A 261 6.84 -2.45 17.71
CA ALA A 261 7.09 -2.76 16.31
C ALA A 261 6.20 -3.90 15.86
N GLN A 262 5.81 -3.89 14.59
CA GLN A 262 5.08 -4.98 13.94
C GLN A 262 5.54 -5.17 12.51
N ASN A 263 5.25 -6.34 11.93
CA ASN A 263 5.59 -6.62 10.55
C ASN A 263 4.47 -7.39 9.82
N VAL A 264 4.45 -7.21 8.49
CA VAL A 264 3.66 -8.03 7.56
C VAL A 264 4.57 -8.36 6.37
N GLY A 265 4.91 -9.65 6.21
CA GLY A 265 5.90 -10.08 5.23
C GLY A 265 7.22 -9.34 5.41
N GLY A 266 7.71 -8.71 4.35
CA GLY A 266 8.92 -7.90 4.33
C GLY A 266 8.75 -6.43 4.77
N MET A 267 7.53 -6.02 5.18
CA MET A 267 7.23 -4.68 5.68
C MET A 267 7.25 -4.64 7.19
N PHE A 268 7.72 -3.54 7.80
CA PHE A 268 7.65 -3.33 9.24
C PHE A 268 7.37 -1.87 9.60
N GLY A 269 6.80 -1.68 10.79
CA GLY A 269 6.58 -0.37 11.40
C GLY A 269 7.24 -0.28 12.76
N LEU A 270 7.77 0.92 13.08
CA LEU A 270 8.43 1.24 14.36
C LEU A 270 7.70 2.42 15.01
N TYR A 271 7.37 2.28 16.29
CA TYR A 271 6.59 3.28 17.01
C TYR A 271 7.19 3.55 18.38
N PHE A 272 7.46 4.81 18.69
CA PHE A 272 7.75 5.26 20.05
C PHE A 272 6.44 5.44 20.81
N ALA A 273 5.86 4.33 21.23
CA ALA A 273 4.57 4.19 21.91
C ALA A 273 4.52 2.85 22.64
N GLU A 274 3.60 2.71 23.62
CA GLU A 274 3.41 1.47 24.39
C GLU A 274 2.84 0.31 23.55
N LYS A 275 2.11 0.60 22.47
CA LYS A 275 1.49 -0.37 21.57
C LYS A 275 1.57 0.07 20.10
N CYS A 276 1.44 -0.88 19.19
CA CYS A 276 1.32 -0.56 17.77
C CYS A 276 0.00 0.18 17.50
N PRO A 277 0.03 1.31 16.77
CA PRO A 277 -1.17 2.02 16.34
C PRO A 277 -2.05 1.20 15.40
N ALA A 278 -3.35 1.41 15.47
CA ALA A 278 -4.36 0.85 14.59
C ALA A 278 -5.08 1.91 13.71
N THR A 279 -4.90 3.19 14.04
CA THR A 279 -5.52 4.32 13.33
C THR A 279 -4.51 5.42 13.05
N TYR A 280 -4.87 6.34 12.15
CA TYR A 280 -4.02 7.50 11.84
C TYR A 280 -3.82 8.42 13.05
N ASP A 281 -4.86 8.66 13.84
CA ASP A 281 -4.76 9.48 15.06
C ASP A 281 -3.81 8.87 16.10
N GLU A 282 -3.81 7.53 16.24
CA GLU A 282 -2.85 6.86 17.14
C GLU A 282 -1.40 6.98 16.61
N VAL A 283 -1.19 6.99 15.28
CA VAL A 283 0.13 7.26 14.70
C VAL A 283 0.57 8.70 14.97
N LEU A 284 -0.35 9.66 14.85
CA LEU A 284 -0.08 11.07 15.15
C LEU A 284 0.30 11.30 16.61
N ALA A 285 -0.20 10.47 17.52
CA ALA A 285 0.06 10.52 18.95
C ALA A 285 1.40 9.88 19.36
N CYS A 286 2.08 9.14 18.49
CA CYS A 286 3.42 8.59 18.75
C CYS A 286 4.46 9.70 18.92
N ASP A 287 5.50 9.43 19.73
CA ASP A 287 6.61 10.38 19.95
C ASP A 287 7.52 10.49 18.73
N LYS A 288 7.27 11.52 17.92
CA LYS A 288 8.04 11.81 16.70
C LYS A 288 9.47 12.30 17.01
N GLU A 289 9.64 13.00 18.12
CA GLU A 289 10.97 13.50 18.49
C GLU A 289 11.87 12.34 18.89
N ALA A 290 11.38 11.41 19.70
CA ALA A 290 12.10 10.19 20.03
C ALA A 290 12.44 9.37 18.77
N PHE A 291 11.52 9.28 17.80
CA PHE A 291 11.80 8.63 16.51
C PHE A 291 12.93 9.35 15.75
N ASN A 292 12.92 10.68 15.69
CA ASN A 292 13.94 11.45 14.99
C ASN A 292 15.32 11.23 15.62
N GLN A 293 15.41 11.24 16.95
CA GLN A 293 16.66 10.97 17.68
C GLN A 293 17.16 9.54 17.43
N PHE A 294 16.26 8.56 17.46
CA PHE A 294 16.58 7.18 17.11
C PHE A 294 17.09 7.05 15.67
N PHE A 295 16.40 7.66 14.71
CA PHE A 295 16.81 7.65 13.30
C PHE A 295 18.23 8.15 13.13
N HIS A 296 18.59 9.30 13.71
CA HIS A 296 19.94 9.86 13.61
C HIS A 296 20.99 8.99 14.30
N ALA A 297 20.69 8.46 15.48
CA ALA A 297 21.61 7.55 16.18
C ALA A 297 21.87 6.27 15.38
N MET A 298 20.84 5.69 14.76
CA MET A 298 20.99 4.52 13.91
C MET A 298 21.76 4.83 12.63
N LEU A 299 21.53 6.00 12.02
CA LEU A 299 22.27 6.45 10.84
C LEU A 299 23.76 6.62 11.14
N ASP A 300 24.11 7.25 12.28
CA ASP A 300 25.48 7.43 12.74
C ASP A 300 26.16 6.08 13.04
N ALA A 301 25.38 5.09 13.47
CA ALA A 301 25.85 3.72 13.67
C ALA A 301 25.93 2.88 12.37
N GLY A 302 25.60 3.48 11.20
CA GLY A 302 25.67 2.82 9.89
C GLY A 302 24.42 2.05 9.49
N HIS A 303 23.29 2.26 10.18
CA HIS A 303 22.00 1.61 9.89
C HIS A 303 20.99 2.64 9.38
N TYR A 304 20.63 2.55 8.08
CA TYR A 304 19.74 3.50 7.44
C TYR A 304 18.29 3.02 7.48
N PHE A 305 17.46 3.66 8.31
CA PHE A 305 16.00 3.53 8.33
C PHE A 305 15.34 4.61 7.46
N ALA A 306 14.01 4.52 7.28
CA ALA A 306 13.27 5.60 6.65
C ALA A 306 13.35 6.88 7.52
N PRO A 307 13.56 8.07 6.92
CA PRO A 307 13.80 9.31 7.66
C PRO A 307 12.53 9.96 8.24
N SER A 308 11.41 9.25 8.25
CA SER A 308 10.12 9.76 8.72
C SER A 308 9.39 8.72 9.57
N ALA A 309 8.83 9.15 10.70
CA ALA A 309 7.97 8.33 11.56
C ALA A 309 6.70 7.85 10.85
N PHE A 310 6.38 8.39 9.68
CA PHE A 310 5.21 8.02 8.87
C PHE A 310 5.54 7.02 7.75
N GLU A 311 6.77 6.57 7.62
CA GLU A 311 7.17 5.61 6.58
C GLU A 311 7.32 4.22 7.17
N ALA A 312 6.75 3.22 6.51
CA ALA A 312 7.06 1.82 6.77
C ALA A 312 8.49 1.49 6.35
N GLY A 313 9.14 0.60 7.09
CA GLY A 313 10.45 0.05 6.73
C GLY A 313 10.32 -1.25 5.94
N PHE A 314 11.42 -1.66 5.29
CA PHE A 314 11.44 -2.87 4.46
C PHE A 314 12.70 -3.69 4.71
N VAL A 315 12.51 -4.99 4.93
CA VAL A 315 13.59 -5.99 4.86
C VAL A 315 13.56 -6.64 3.50
N SER A 316 14.73 -6.88 2.92
CA SER A 316 14.86 -7.62 1.67
C SER A 316 15.54 -8.97 1.89
N ALA A 317 15.47 -9.85 0.89
CA ALA A 317 16.17 -11.13 0.92
C ALA A 317 17.70 -10.98 1.00
N ALA A 318 18.25 -9.82 0.56
CA ALA A 318 19.67 -9.53 0.61
C ALA A 318 20.21 -9.25 2.03
N HIS A 319 19.38 -8.82 2.98
CA HIS A 319 19.82 -8.68 4.37
C HIS A 319 20.15 -10.04 4.95
N THR A 320 21.30 -10.13 5.61
CA THR A 320 21.75 -11.35 6.31
C THR A 320 21.26 -11.34 7.78
N ASP A 321 21.32 -12.50 8.45
CA ASP A 321 21.06 -12.56 9.89
C ASP A 321 22.08 -11.72 10.69
N THR A 322 23.30 -11.57 10.17
CA THR A 322 24.31 -10.70 10.75
C THR A 322 23.91 -9.22 10.67
N ASP A 323 23.31 -8.79 9.55
CA ASP A 323 22.82 -7.40 9.40
C ASP A 323 21.68 -7.13 10.38
N ILE A 324 20.76 -8.08 10.54
CA ILE A 324 19.66 -7.96 11.51
C ILE A 324 20.19 -7.89 12.94
N ALA A 325 21.12 -8.78 13.32
CA ALA A 325 21.72 -8.80 14.66
C ALA A 325 22.52 -7.52 14.95
N ALA A 326 23.29 -7.02 13.98
CA ALA A 326 24.05 -5.77 14.11
C ALA A 326 23.10 -4.57 14.30
N THR A 327 21.99 -4.52 13.56
CA THR A 327 20.98 -3.45 13.69
C THR A 327 20.34 -3.46 15.07
N VAL A 328 19.98 -4.64 15.60
CA VAL A 328 19.43 -4.78 16.95
C VAL A 328 20.45 -4.37 18.02
N ALA A 329 21.71 -4.75 17.86
CA ALA A 329 22.78 -4.37 18.79
C ALA A 329 23.03 -2.85 18.82
N ALA A 330 22.99 -2.19 17.66
CA ALA A 330 23.10 -0.73 17.58
C ALA A 330 21.93 -0.03 18.30
N ALA A 331 20.69 -0.54 18.10
CA ALA A 331 19.54 -0.02 18.81
C ALA A 331 19.60 -0.25 20.33
N ASP A 332 20.08 -1.41 20.80
CA ASP A 332 20.28 -1.70 22.23
C ASP A 332 21.27 -0.71 22.85
N ALA A 333 22.37 -0.41 22.14
CA ALA A 333 23.36 0.58 22.57
C ALA A 333 22.75 1.99 22.65
N TYR A 334 21.93 2.39 21.67
CA TYR A 334 21.22 3.67 21.70
C TYR A 334 20.23 3.76 22.87
N PHE A 335 19.34 2.77 23.04
CA PHE A 335 18.37 2.77 24.13
C PHE A 335 19.01 2.81 25.50
N ALA A 336 20.21 2.25 25.66
CA ALA A 336 20.99 2.35 26.91
C ALA A 336 21.39 3.79 27.26
N THR A 337 21.44 4.71 26.30
CA THR A 337 21.79 6.13 26.53
C THR A 337 20.61 6.97 27.01
N LEU A 338 19.37 6.45 26.90
CA LEU A 338 18.14 7.16 27.23
C LEU A 338 17.74 7.08 28.72
N LYS A 339 18.64 6.60 29.59
CA LYS A 339 18.42 6.46 31.06
C LYS A 339 18.50 7.78 31.79
#